data_69cc025c5b927744fbc31553e32ddf7c
#
_entry.id   69cc025c5b927744fbc31553e32ddf7c
#
_cell.length_a   1.000
_cell.length_b   1.000
_cell.length_c   1.000
_cell.angle_alpha   90.00
_cell.angle_beta   90.00
_cell.angle_gamma   90.00
#
_symmetry.space_group_name_H-M   'P 1'
#
loop_
_entity.id
_entity.type
_entity.pdbx_description
1 polymer ?
#
loop_
_entity_poly.entity_id
_entity_poly.type
_entity_poly.pdbx_seq_one_letter_code
_entity_poly.pdbx_strand_id
1 'polypeptide(L)'
;VDSEVETEKVVSMNREIRFKETQKFTQWWLWLIILAPIIIIALRFISSYLYLFGVISTAESNNTSMTWIAYKVSLVELLPHFFYLLTVLFLILLKLKVVVTEKEINIRHLLFYKKTIKLSDVIEHRITNYDFVGYGIRKTQKYGTVYNVKGKLGISLTLKNGDKYLIGSQRPQELLKSISNNS
;
A
#
# COMPACT_ATOMS: atom_id res chain seq x y z
N VAL A 1 9.60 3.28 -37.23
CA VAL A 1 9.61 2.51 -35.97
C VAL A 1 9.12 3.40 -34.83
N ASP A 2 9.55 4.67 -34.72
CA ASP A 2 9.15 5.57 -33.64
C ASP A 2 7.68 6.04 -33.75
N SER A 3 7.14 6.17 -34.96
CA SER A 3 5.75 6.58 -35.21
C SER A 3 4.73 5.49 -34.84
N GLU A 4 5.08 4.23 -34.97
CA GLU A 4 4.19 3.10 -34.59
C GLU A 4 4.13 2.92 -33.06
N VAL A 5 5.25 3.12 -32.37
CA VAL A 5 5.31 3.06 -30.88
C VAL A 5 4.55 4.23 -30.26
N GLU A 6 4.58 5.41 -30.90
CA GLU A 6 3.86 6.59 -30.43
C GLU A 6 2.35 6.48 -30.69
N THR A 7 1.95 5.91 -31.83
CA THR A 7 0.55 5.60 -32.13
C THR A 7 -0.02 4.51 -31.23
N GLU A 8 0.73 3.47 -30.92
CA GLU A 8 0.31 2.43 -29.97
C GLU A 8 0.13 3.00 -28.55
N LYS A 9 0.99 3.92 -28.14
CA LYS A 9 0.92 4.62 -26.87
C LYS A 9 -0.26 5.59 -26.79
N VAL A 10 -0.56 6.28 -27.87
CA VAL A 10 -1.71 7.20 -27.99
C VAL A 10 -3.02 6.42 -28.07
N VAL A 11 -3.07 5.31 -28.80
CA VAL A 11 -4.24 4.42 -28.86
C VAL A 11 -4.51 3.75 -27.52
N SER A 12 -3.45 3.45 -26.72
CA SER A 12 -3.62 2.95 -25.35
C SER A 12 -4.12 4.01 -24.38
N MET A 13 -3.87 5.29 -24.63
CA MET A 13 -4.34 6.41 -23.80
C MET A 13 -5.81 6.79 -24.06
N ASN A 14 -6.38 6.44 -25.20
CA ASN A 14 -7.75 6.86 -25.58
C ASN A 14 -8.82 5.79 -25.27
N ARG A 15 -8.57 4.85 -24.35
CA ARG A 15 -9.60 3.96 -23.82
C ARG A 15 -10.44 4.74 -22.82
N GLU A 16 -11.70 4.93 -23.12
CA GLU A 16 -12.62 5.62 -22.22
C GLU A 16 -12.63 4.95 -20.85
N ILE A 17 -12.21 5.72 -19.84
CA ILE A 17 -12.18 5.24 -18.45
C ILE A 17 -13.58 5.40 -17.87
N ARG A 18 -14.29 4.29 -17.62
CA ARG A 18 -15.63 4.29 -17.02
C ARG A 18 -15.59 4.37 -15.50
N PHE A 19 -14.53 3.81 -14.88
CA PHE A 19 -14.36 3.82 -13.43
C PHE A 19 -12.89 3.84 -13.06
N LYS A 20 -12.57 4.62 -12.04
CA LYS A 20 -11.23 4.66 -11.48
C LYS A 20 -11.29 4.83 -9.97
N GLU A 21 -10.69 3.92 -9.24
CA GLU A 21 -10.56 3.98 -7.80
C GLU A 21 -9.12 3.70 -7.37
N THR A 22 -8.64 4.47 -6.39
CA THR A 22 -7.34 4.22 -5.75
C THR A 22 -7.57 4.13 -4.25
N GLN A 23 -7.31 2.97 -3.70
CA GLN A 23 -7.41 2.70 -2.26
C GLN A 23 -6.02 2.73 -1.64
N LYS A 24 -5.91 3.38 -0.50
CA LYS A 24 -4.69 3.45 0.33
C LYS A 24 -4.97 2.81 1.67
N PHE A 25 -3.90 2.36 2.34
CA PHE A 25 -3.97 1.94 3.73
C PHE A 25 -4.17 3.17 4.63
N THR A 26 -5.39 3.39 5.09
CA THR A 26 -5.78 4.53 5.93
C THR A 26 -6.36 4.08 7.28
N GLN A 27 -6.10 2.84 7.70
CA GLN A 27 -6.57 2.33 8.97
C GLN A 27 -5.84 3.06 10.12
N TRP A 28 -6.59 3.70 11.01
CA TRP A 28 -6.04 4.51 12.09
C TRP A 28 -5.17 3.70 13.07
N TRP A 29 -5.56 2.47 13.37
CA TRP A 29 -4.79 1.58 14.24
C TRP A 29 -3.41 1.21 13.64
N LEU A 30 -3.29 1.14 12.31
CA LEU A 30 -2.02 0.91 11.64
C LEU A 30 -1.06 2.08 11.87
N TRP A 31 -1.59 3.31 11.84
CA TRP A 31 -0.80 4.50 12.15
C TRP A 31 -0.35 4.57 13.61
N LEU A 32 -1.15 4.05 14.57
CA LEU A 32 -0.70 3.92 15.95
C LEU A 32 0.50 2.97 16.07
N ILE A 33 0.47 1.82 15.40
CA ILE A 33 1.59 0.87 15.38
C ILE A 33 2.83 1.51 14.72
N ILE A 34 2.63 2.29 13.68
CA ILE A 34 3.72 3.00 12.99
C ILE A 34 4.30 4.12 13.87
N LEU A 35 3.49 4.84 14.61
CA LEU A 35 3.95 5.98 15.42
C LEU A 35 4.61 5.55 16.73
N ALA A 36 4.23 4.42 17.31
CA ALA A 36 4.78 3.96 18.58
C ALA A 36 6.33 3.86 18.60
N PRO A 37 7.00 3.25 17.62
CA PRO A 37 8.47 3.24 17.57
C PRO A 37 9.09 4.64 17.44
N ILE A 38 8.43 5.57 16.74
CA ILE A 38 8.92 6.95 16.62
C ILE A 38 8.99 7.63 17.98
N ILE A 39 7.96 7.43 18.82
CA ILE A 39 7.92 7.96 20.18
C ILE A 39 9.07 7.37 21.01
N ILE A 40 9.29 6.05 20.94
CA ILE A 40 10.38 5.38 21.66
C ILE A 40 11.75 5.93 21.21
N ILE A 41 11.95 6.11 19.90
CA ILE A 41 13.17 6.67 19.34
C ILE A 41 13.38 8.10 19.85
N ALA A 42 12.34 8.94 19.81
CA ALA A 42 12.41 10.32 20.29
C ALA A 42 12.75 10.38 21.78
N LEU A 43 12.14 9.54 22.61
CA LEU A 43 12.44 9.47 24.04
C LEU A 43 13.91 9.05 24.28
N ARG A 44 14.43 8.11 23.50
CA ARG A 44 15.85 7.72 23.58
C ARG A 44 16.79 8.86 23.20
N PHE A 45 16.49 9.59 22.14
CA PHE A 45 17.28 10.77 21.77
C PHE A 45 17.27 11.84 22.86
N ILE A 46 16.12 12.13 23.45
CA ILE A 46 15.98 13.08 24.55
C ILE A 46 16.79 12.62 25.76
N SER A 47 16.68 11.35 26.17
CA SER A 47 17.44 10.83 27.30
C SER A 47 18.94 10.87 27.06
N SER A 48 19.41 10.52 25.86
CA SER A 48 20.82 10.59 25.48
C SER A 48 21.34 12.03 25.48
N TYR A 49 20.56 12.96 25.02
CA TYR A 49 20.90 14.38 25.05
C TYR A 49 21.05 14.90 26.47
N LEU A 50 20.06 14.59 27.34
CA LEU A 50 20.10 14.98 28.76
C LEU A 50 21.28 14.35 29.51
N TYR A 51 21.58 13.10 29.22
CA TYR A 51 22.75 12.41 29.78
C TYR A 51 24.05 13.10 29.34
N LEU A 52 24.21 13.42 28.06
CA LEU A 52 25.39 14.09 27.53
C LEU A 52 25.53 15.47 28.16
N PHE A 53 24.45 16.23 28.30
CA PHE A 53 24.45 17.54 28.95
C PHE A 53 24.85 17.43 30.43
N GLY A 54 24.33 16.43 31.16
CA GLY A 54 24.70 16.15 32.54
C GLY A 54 26.19 15.80 32.70
N VAL A 55 26.71 14.97 31.81
CA VAL A 55 28.14 14.60 31.81
C VAL A 55 29.04 15.81 31.52
N ILE A 56 28.67 16.66 30.57
CA ILE A 56 29.41 17.88 30.25
C ILE A 56 29.42 18.83 31.45
N SER A 57 28.28 19.08 32.09
CA SER A 57 28.19 19.97 33.21
C SER A 57 29.03 19.50 34.45
N THR A 58 29.04 18.19 34.70
CA THR A 58 29.86 17.59 35.79
C THR A 58 31.36 17.61 35.45
N ALA A 59 31.75 17.40 34.21
CA ALA A 59 33.13 17.44 33.75
C ALA A 59 33.73 18.86 33.87
N GLU A 60 32.94 19.87 33.53
CA GLU A 60 33.32 21.27 33.65
C GLU A 60 33.55 21.67 35.12
N SER A 61 32.69 21.19 36.02
CA SER A 61 32.83 21.42 37.45
C SER A 61 34.08 20.79 38.06
N ASN A 62 34.53 19.65 37.54
CA ASN A 62 35.66 18.87 38.11
C ASN A 62 37.01 19.14 37.43
N ASN A 63 37.10 20.10 36.54
CA ASN A 63 38.32 20.44 35.77
C ASN A 63 39.01 19.22 35.12
N THR A 64 38.19 18.20 34.83
CA THR A 64 38.67 16.98 34.17
C THR A 64 38.78 17.27 32.68
N SER A 65 39.95 17.03 32.11
CA SER A 65 40.16 17.14 30.66
C SER A 65 39.07 16.38 29.94
N MET A 66 38.27 17.07 29.08
CA MET A 66 37.22 16.48 28.26
C MET A 66 37.82 15.33 27.43
N THR A 67 37.80 14.13 27.97
CA THR A 67 37.93 12.96 27.11
C THR A 67 36.67 12.96 26.25
N TRP A 68 36.86 13.22 24.98
CA TRP A 68 35.82 13.19 23.97
C TRP A 68 35.12 11.83 24.06
N ILE A 69 34.00 11.79 24.77
CA ILE A 69 33.06 10.66 24.64
C ILE A 69 32.48 10.83 23.24
N ALA A 70 33.31 10.42 22.25
CA ALA A 70 32.80 10.22 20.91
C ALA A 70 31.72 9.19 21.02
N TYR A 71 30.45 9.65 21.00
CA TYR A 71 29.31 8.78 20.86
C TYR A 71 29.49 8.12 19.49
N LYS A 72 30.22 6.99 19.50
CA LYS A 72 30.32 6.11 18.35
C LYS A 72 28.92 5.55 18.15
N VAL A 73 28.08 6.30 17.43
CA VAL A 73 26.86 5.73 16.88
C VAL A 73 27.32 4.57 16.01
N SER A 74 27.24 3.37 16.53
CA SER A 74 27.59 2.18 15.79
C SER A 74 26.66 2.11 14.59
N LEU A 75 27.22 1.86 13.38
CA LEU A 75 26.39 1.61 12.20
C LEU A 75 25.33 0.53 12.45
N VAL A 76 25.65 -0.42 13.35
CA VAL A 76 24.71 -1.46 13.78
C VAL A 76 23.49 -0.88 14.49
N GLU A 77 23.62 0.21 15.25
CA GLU A 77 22.49 0.87 15.92
C GLU A 77 21.59 1.63 14.93
N LEU A 78 22.09 2.03 13.77
CA LEU A 78 21.31 2.69 12.72
C LEU A 78 20.51 1.70 11.88
N LEU A 79 20.90 0.43 11.81
CA LEU A 79 20.22 -0.59 11.01
C LEU A 79 18.73 -0.75 11.35
N PRO A 80 18.29 -0.88 12.62
CA PRO A 80 16.88 -0.99 12.95
C PRO A 80 16.06 0.22 12.49
N HIS A 81 16.63 1.42 12.60
CA HIS A 81 15.98 2.67 12.19
C HIS A 81 15.82 2.73 10.67
N PHE A 82 16.85 2.30 9.94
CA PHE A 82 16.79 2.19 8.48
C PHE A 82 15.71 1.22 8.03
N PHE A 83 15.67 0.00 8.58
CA PHE A 83 14.64 -0.98 8.25
C PHE A 83 13.23 -0.51 8.65
N TYR A 84 13.11 0.19 9.77
CA TYR A 84 11.86 0.79 10.18
C TYR A 84 11.37 1.83 9.16
N LEU A 85 12.22 2.77 8.73
CA LEU A 85 11.89 3.77 7.71
C LEU A 85 11.51 3.11 6.39
N LEU A 86 12.22 2.06 5.99
CA LEU A 86 11.92 1.28 4.79
C LEU A 86 10.53 0.63 4.89
N THR A 87 10.18 0.09 6.05
CA THR A 87 8.87 -0.50 6.31
C THR A 87 7.76 0.55 6.22
N VAL A 88 7.95 1.73 6.82
CA VAL A 88 6.99 2.83 6.74
C VAL A 88 6.81 3.29 5.29
N LEU A 89 7.90 3.46 4.56
CA LEU A 89 7.87 3.83 3.14
C LEU A 89 7.11 2.77 2.32
N PHE A 90 7.39 1.49 2.56
CA PHE A 90 6.68 0.39 1.91
C PHE A 90 5.17 0.44 2.17
N LEU A 91 4.73 0.68 3.42
CA LEU A 91 3.32 0.79 3.78
C LEU A 91 2.63 1.99 3.10
N ILE A 92 3.33 3.13 2.97
CA ILE A 92 2.82 4.31 2.25
C ILE A 92 2.64 4.02 0.76
N LEU A 93 3.51 3.21 0.18
CA LEU A 93 3.46 2.81 -1.23
C LEU A 93 2.39 1.76 -1.53
N LEU A 94 1.87 1.09 -0.50
CA LEU A 94 0.79 0.11 -0.65
C LEU A 94 -0.49 0.80 -1.13
N LYS A 95 -0.80 0.64 -2.41
CA LYS A 95 -2.00 1.19 -3.04
C LYS A 95 -2.63 0.13 -3.92
N LEU A 96 -3.95 0.04 -3.89
CA LEU A 96 -4.74 -0.73 -4.84
C LEU A 96 -5.40 0.26 -5.80
N LYS A 97 -5.09 0.16 -7.08
CA LYS A 97 -5.72 0.95 -8.14
C LYS A 97 -6.54 0.03 -9.03
N VAL A 98 -7.82 0.32 -9.14
CA VAL A 98 -8.74 -0.35 -10.05
C VAL A 98 -9.19 0.63 -11.10
N VAL A 99 -9.05 0.25 -12.37
CA VAL A 99 -9.48 1.05 -13.53
C VAL A 99 -10.30 0.15 -14.43
N VAL A 100 -11.53 0.53 -14.70
CA VAL A 100 -12.40 -0.13 -15.68
C VAL A 100 -12.47 0.72 -16.92
N THR A 101 -12.18 0.10 -18.04
CA THR A 101 -12.33 0.66 -19.37
C THR A 101 -13.48 -0.04 -20.10
N GLU A 102 -13.74 0.31 -21.34
CA GLU A 102 -14.76 -0.37 -22.14
C GLU A 102 -14.54 -1.87 -22.34
N LYS A 103 -13.29 -2.34 -22.32
CA LYS A 103 -12.93 -3.72 -22.68
C LYS A 103 -12.35 -4.53 -21.52
N GLU A 104 -11.82 -3.88 -20.49
CA GLU A 104 -11.03 -4.57 -19.47
C GLU A 104 -11.08 -3.89 -18.10
N ILE A 105 -10.86 -4.70 -17.07
CA ILE A 105 -10.62 -4.28 -15.69
C ILE A 105 -9.12 -4.40 -15.43
N ASN A 106 -8.47 -3.28 -15.16
CA ASN A 106 -7.06 -3.21 -14.80
C ASN A 106 -6.91 -3.03 -13.28
N ILE A 107 -6.31 -4.01 -12.64
CA ILE A 107 -6.03 -4.01 -11.21
C ILE A 107 -4.52 -3.86 -11.04
N ARG A 108 -4.09 -2.82 -10.33
CA ARG A 108 -2.68 -2.62 -9.95
C ARG A 108 -2.58 -2.59 -8.43
N HIS A 109 -1.73 -3.43 -7.89
CA HIS A 109 -1.44 -3.45 -6.47
C HIS A 109 0.07 -3.32 -6.28
N LEU A 110 0.50 -2.39 -5.42
CA LEU A 110 1.90 -2.01 -5.36
C LEU A 110 2.44 -1.49 -6.71
N LEU A 111 3.76 -1.31 -6.78
CA LEU A 111 4.44 -0.87 -8.01
C LEU A 111 4.56 -1.99 -9.05
N PHE A 112 4.50 -3.25 -8.62
CA PHE A 112 4.94 -4.41 -9.44
C PHE A 112 3.82 -5.34 -9.87
N TYR A 113 2.68 -5.34 -9.20
CA TYR A 113 1.61 -6.27 -9.52
C TYR A 113 0.54 -5.62 -10.40
N LYS A 114 0.35 -6.18 -11.59
CA LYS A 114 -0.71 -5.80 -12.53
C LYS A 114 -1.48 -7.05 -12.95
N LYS A 115 -2.81 -6.99 -12.86
CA LYS A 115 -3.73 -8.00 -13.42
C LYS A 115 -4.72 -7.29 -14.32
N THR A 116 -4.89 -7.80 -15.53
CA THR A 116 -5.91 -7.37 -16.48
C THR A 116 -6.92 -8.48 -16.65
N ILE A 117 -8.21 -8.14 -16.56
CA ILE A 117 -9.35 -9.04 -16.77
C ILE A 117 -10.16 -8.46 -17.91
N LYS A 118 -10.37 -9.21 -18.99
CA LYS A 118 -11.24 -8.79 -20.10
C LYS A 118 -12.69 -8.85 -19.66
N LEU A 119 -13.46 -7.82 -19.94
CA LEU A 119 -14.89 -7.80 -19.62
C LEU A 119 -15.67 -8.88 -20.38
N SER A 120 -15.25 -9.23 -21.61
CA SER A 120 -15.79 -10.30 -22.41
C SER A 120 -15.70 -11.69 -21.75
N ASP A 121 -14.76 -11.87 -20.82
CA ASP A 121 -14.55 -13.14 -20.12
C ASP A 121 -15.36 -13.25 -18.83
N VAL A 122 -15.99 -12.16 -18.38
CA VAL A 122 -16.81 -12.11 -17.18
C VAL A 122 -18.19 -12.67 -17.48
N ILE A 123 -18.58 -13.77 -16.82
CA ILE A 123 -19.89 -14.40 -16.96
C ILE A 123 -20.85 -14.00 -15.83
N GLU A 124 -20.31 -13.70 -14.65
CA GLU A 124 -21.10 -13.29 -13.49
C GLU A 124 -20.38 -12.17 -12.74
N HIS A 125 -21.14 -11.16 -12.34
CA HIS A 125 -20.64 -10.08 -11.50
C HIS A 125 -21.73 -9.64 -10.52
N ARG A 126 -21.35 -9.50 -9.23
CA ARG A 126 -22.28 -9.09 -8.19
C ARG A 126 -21.59 -8.35 -7.06
N ILE A 127 -22.33 -7.45 -6.41
CA ILE A 127 -21.88 -6.87 -5.13
C ILE A 127 -21.89 -7.97 -4.07
N THR A 128 -20.78 -8.10 -3.37
CA THR A 128 -20.61 -9.10 -2.33
C THR A 128 -20.14 -8.42 -1.05
N ASN A 129 -20.88 -8.64 0.03
CA ASN A 129 -20.38 -8.38 1.37
C ASN A 129 -19.56 -9.59 1.79
N TYR A 130 -18.28 -9.39 2.01
CA TYR A 130 -17.35 -10.47 2.34
C TYR A 130 -16.82 -10.34 3.75
N ASP A 131 -16.56 -11.49 4.38
CA ASP A 131 -15.91 -11.56 5.67
C ASP A 131 -14.48 -11.00 5.62
N PHE A 132 -13.88 -10.75 6.76
CA PHE A 132 -12.51 -10.29 6.79
C PHE A 132 -11.57 -11.33 6.17
N VAL A 133 -11.02 -10.99 5.00
CA VAL A 133 -10.09 -11.84 4.24
C VAL A 133 -8.64 -11.35 4.32
N GLY A 134 -8.38 -10.33 5.14
CA GLY A 134 -7.09 -9.64 5.22
C GLY A 134 -6.93 -8.56 4.15
N TYR A 135 -5.76 -7.94 4.12
CA TYR A 135 -5.43 -6.87 3.18
C TYR A 135 -4.44 -7.35 2.11
N GLY A 136 -4.44 -6.67 0.97
CA GLY A 136 -3.56 -6.96 -0.17
C GLY A 136 -4.17 -7.94 -1.16
N ILE A 137 -3.31 -8.83 -1.70
CA ILE A 137 -3.69 -9.87 -2.66
C ILE A 137 -3.67 -11.20 -1.93
N ARG A 138 -4.77 -11.94 -1.98
CA ARG A 138 -4.90 -13.25 -1.33
C ARG A 138 -5.70 -14.23 -2.17
N LYS A 139 -5.37 -15.51 -2.09
CA LYS A 139 -6.18 -16.59 -2.64
C LYS A 139 -7.04 -17.18 -1.52
N THR A 140 -8.33 -17.32 -1.77
CA THR A 140 -9.31 -17.94 -0.87
C THR A 140 -10.11 -19.00 -1.64
N GLN A 141 -10.57 -20.03 -0.96
CA GLN A 141 -11.44 -21.05 -1.59
C GLN A 141 -12.81 -20.45 -1.99
N LYS A 142 -13.36 -19.59 -1.13
CA LYS A 142 -14.71 -19.04 -1.31
C LYS A 142 -14.78 -17.99 -2.42
N TYR A 143 -13.81 -17.10 -2.51
CA TYR A 143 -13.85 -15.93 -3.40
C TYR A 143 -12.80 -15.95 -4.51
N GLY A 144 -11.98 -17.00 -4.58
CA GLY A 144 -10.85 -17.03 -5.50
C GLY A 144 -9.74 -16.04 -5.12
N THR A 145 -9.25 -15.27 -6.09
CA THR A 145 -8.25 -14.24 -5.83
C THR A 145 -8.90 -12.95 -5.37
N VAL A 146 -8.56 -12.51 -4.16
CA VAL A 146 -9.11 -11.32 -3.52
C VAL A 146 -8.11 -10.17 -3.59
N TYR A 147 -8.57 -9.02 -4.03
CA TYR A 147 -7.86 -7.74 -4.01
C TYR A 147 -8.57 -6.79 -3.05
N ASN A 148 -8.02 -6.58 -1.87
CA ASN A 148 -8.63 -5.75 -0.84
C ASN A 148 -7.61 -4.91 -0.10
N VAL A 149 -7.93 -3.63 0.11
CA VAL A 149 -7.15 -2.71 0.96
C VAL A 149 -7.96 -2.21 2.13
N LYS A 150 -9.28 -1.99 1.92
CA LYS A 150 -10.16 -1.45 2.95
C LYS A 150 -11.62 -1.84 2.68
N GLY A 151 -12.38 -2.05 3.77
CA GLY A 151 -13.82 -2.31 3.71
C GLY A 151 -14.19 -3.78 3.68
N LYS A 152 -15.50 -4.03 3.57
CA LYS A 152 -16.13 -5.35 3.53
C LYS A 152 -17.01 -5.56 2.29
N LEU A 153 -17.07 -4.56 1.40
CA LEU A 153 -17.84 -4.61 0.17
C LEU A 153 -16.92 -4.64 -1.04
N GLY A 154 -17.31 -5.39 -2.04
CA GLY A 154 -16.59 -5.49 -3.30
C GLY A 154 -17.44 -6.14 -4.38
N ILE A 155 -16.86 -6.32 -5.55
CA ILE A 155 -17.46 -7.03 -6.67
C ILE A 155 -16.83 -8.41 -6.79
N SER A 156 -17.65 -9.44 -6.70
CA SER A 156 -17.29 -10.81 -7.05
C SER A 156 -17.46 -11.00 -8.55
N LEU A 157 -16.44 -11.54 -9.19
CA LEU A 157 -16.41 -11.85 -10.62
C LEU A 157 -16.17 -13.33 -10.81
N THR A 158 -16.92 -13.96 -11.72
CA THR A 158 -16.66 -15.30 -12.22
C THR A 158 -16.34 -15.22 -13.71
N LEU A 159 -15.25 -15.82 -14.15
CA LEU A 159 -14.81 -15.82 -15.54
C LEU A 159 -15.22 -17.10 -16.25
N LYS A 160 -15.21 -17.08 -17.58
CA LYS A 160 -15.51 -18.24 -18.46
C LYS A 160 -14.64 -19.46 -18.20
N ASN A 161 -13.41 -19.26 -17.76
CA ASN A 161 -12.48 -20.33 -17.41
C ASN A 161 -12.68 -20.89 -15.98
N GLY A 162 -13.71 -20.41 -15.24
CA GLY A 162 -14.00 -20.82 -13.87
C GLY A 162 -13.22 -20.03 -12.79
N ASP A 163 -12.28 -19.17 -13.17
CA ASP A 163 -11.57 -18.33 -12.21
C ASP A 163 -12.53 -17.37 -11.49
N LYS A 164 -12.30 -17.21 -10.19
CA LYS A 164 -13.06 -16.28 -9.35
C LYS A 164 -12.14 -15.16 -8.85
N TYR A 165 -12.68 -13.96 -8.86
CA TYR A 165 -12.00 -12.76 -8.37
C TYR A 165 -12.94 -11.97 -7.46
N LEU A 166 -12.41 -11.39 -6.41
CA LEU A 166 -13.11 -10.43 -5.55
C LEU A 166 -12.31 -9.13 -5.52
N ILE A 167 -12.91 -8.05 -5.97
CA ILE A 167 -12.31 -6.72 -5.98
C ILE A 167 -13.00 -5.88 -4.92
N GLY A 168 -12.30 -5.61 -3.81
CA GLY A 168 -12.78 -4.69 -2.78
C GLY A 168 -12.93 -3.28 -3.35
N SER A 169 -14.00 -2.59 -2.98
CA SER A 169 -14.29 -1.23 -3.45
C SER A 169 -14.99 -0.42 -2.37
N GLN A 170 -14.67 0.86 -2.30
CA GLN A 170 -15.39 1.83 -1.47
C GLN A 170 -16.65 2.38 -2.20
N ARG A 171 -16.73 2.15 -3.52
CA ARG A 171 -17.84 2.56 -4.39
C ARG A 171 -18.35 1.38 -5.23
N PRO A 172 -18.85 0.30 -4.57
CA PRO A 172 -19.17 -0.95 -5.25
C PRO A 172 -20.30 -0.80 -6.29
N GLN A 173 -21.26 0.11 -6.07
CA GLN A 173 -22.35 0.36 -7.03
C GLN A 173 -21.84 0.99 -8.33
N GLU A 174 -20.95 1.97 -8.23
CA GLU A 174 -20.33 2.60 -9.41
C GLU A 174 -19.45 1.60 -10.17
N LEU A 175 -18.67 0.80 -9.43
CA LEU A 175 -17.84 -0.24 -10.03
C LEU A 175 -18.73 -1.28 -10.75
N LEU A 176 -19.82 -1.74 -10.13
CA LEU A 176 -20.77 -2.67 -10.75
C LEU A 176 -21.34 -2.08 -12.04
N LYS A 177 -21.87 -0.85 -11.98
CA LYS A 177 -22.43 -0.16 -13.14
C LYS A 177 -21.44 -0.05 -14.30
N SER A 178 -20.17 0.22 -13.99
CA SER A 178 -19.12 0.32 -15.01
C SER A 178 -18.79 -1.00 -15.71
N ILE A 179 -19.05 -2.14 -15.04
CA ILE A 179 -18.87 -3.48 -15.58
C ILE A 179 -20.12 -3.91 -16.37
N SER A 180 -21.33 -3.63 -15.85
CA SER A 180 -22.61 -4.06 -16.44
C SER A 180 -22.94 -3.37 -17.76
N ASN A 181 -22.44 -2.17 -18.03
CA ASN A 181 -22.74 -1.42 -19.26
C ASN A 181 -22.19 -2.05 -20.55
N ASN A 182 -21.66 -3.26 -20.48
CA ASN A 182 -21.17 -4.06 -21.62
C ASN A 182 -21.95 -5.36 -21.85
N SER A 183 -23.05 -5.57 -21.13
CA SER A 183 -23.94 -6.74 -21.32
C SER A 183 -25.01 -6.43 -22.32
#